data_d3d8dbfc6f40bd440538ddfa9dcf9b83
#
_entry.id   d3d8dbfc6f40bd440538ddfa9dcf9b83
#
_cell.length_a   1.000
_cell.length_b   1.000
_cell.length_c   1.000
_cell.angle_alpha   90.00
_cell.angle_beta   90.00
_cell.angle_gamma   90.00
#
_symmetry.space_group_name_H-M   'P 1'
#
loop_
_entity.id
_entity.type
_entity.pdbx_description
1 polymer ?
#
loop_
_entity_poly.entity_id
_entity_poly.type
_entity_poly.pdbx_seq_one_letter_code
_entity_poly.pdbx_strand_id
1 'polypeptide(L)'
;MHRRTPERFPPSAAWLTAALLLWAALQPLATRAQDASAAEERPNILFALADDVSFPHMGPRSPEWIETPHVTRVAREGLLFNRAYAPNNKCAPSRAAILTGRNSWQLGAAANHWAYWPDRFASYVEALGAHGYHTGHTGKGWAPGIAKKENGDPRYLAGVPFEERTTDPPTDAMSEIDYAANFRAFLDDASDEQPFAFWYGAYEPHRGYEYGSGIRKGGKRRDAIEQVLPFWPDTDSVRTDLLDYAFEIEYFDRQLGRMIDLLRQRGELDNTLVVVTADNGMPFPRVKGQTYERAAHLPLAMRWGNGIEHPGRVIEDHVSLIDLAPTFLEVAGVNRENTRMKPVTGRSLTGIFNAETEGQVNPDRNRVLVGKEHHDVGRPDDAGYPARGIITDDYFYVRNFKPDRWPAGPPQTGYLNVDGSPTKTAVLDARTDPDGARRFWEWSFGKRPPEELFRQVLVEHVARRGVAAQLL
;
A
#
# COMPACT_ATOMS: atom_id res chain seq x y z
N MET A 1 -21.52 -66.67 -84.60
CA MET A 1 -20.50 -66.70 -83.54
C MET A 1 -20.32 -65.31 -83.00
N HIS A 2 -21.07 -64.98 -81.97
CA HIS A 2 -20.93 -63.68 -81.29
C HIS A 2 -20.47 -63.96 -79.83
N ARG A 3 -19.28 -63.49 -79.46
CA ARG A 3 -18.82 -63.52 -78.10
C ARG A 3 -19.41 -62.31 -77.37
N ARG A 4 -20.11 -62.52 -76.25
CA ARG A 4 -20.53 -61.53 -75.30
C ARG A 4 -19.42 -61.28 -74.25
N THR A 5 -19.04 -60.01 -74.04
CA THR A 5 -18.23 -59.53 -72.94
C THR A 5 -19.04 -59.29 -71.68
N PRO A 6 -18.59 -59.57 -70.45
CA PRO A 6 -19.36 -59.30 -69.24
C PRO A 6 -19.20 -57.84 -68.78
N GLU A 7 -20.32 -57.20 -68.49
CA GLU A 7 -20.35 -55.87 -67.85
C GLU A 7 -19.89 -55.94 -66.40
N ARG A 8 -18.98 -55.03 -66.03
CA ARG A 8 -18.58 -54.79 -64.64
C ARG A 8 -19.50 -53.74 -64.01
N PHE A 9 -20.18 -54.09 -62.92
CA PHE A 9 -20.92 -53.12 -62.06
C PHE A 9 -19.91 -52.35 -61.14
N PRO A 10 -20.11 -51.02 -60.94
CA PRO A 10 -19.30 -50.27 -59.97
C PRO A 10 -19.81 -50.55 -58.55
N PRO A 11 -18.91 -50.50 -57.51
CA PRO A 11 -19.30 -50.70 -56.14
C PRO A 11 -20.12 -49.51 -55.63
N SER A 12 -21.18 -49.83 -54.93
CA SER A 12 -22.16 -48.92 -54.36
C SER A 12 -21.58 -47.86 -53.41
N ALA A 13 -21.98 -46.62 -53.61
CA ALA A 13 -21.59 -45.41 -52.82
C ALA A 13 -22.04 -45.40 -51.32
N ALA A 14 -22.52 -46.51 -50.80
CA ALA A 14 -23.13 -46.61 -49.47
C ALA A 14 -22.10 -46.70 -48.33
N TRP A 15 -20.83 -47.02 -48.60
CA TRP A 15 -19.79 -47.13 -47.57
C TRP A 15 -19.00 -45.85 -47.29
N LEU A 16 -19.03 -44.86 -48.16
CA LEU A 16 -18.34 -43.59 -48.01
C LEU A 16 -19.14 -42.58 -47.12
N THR A 17 -20.45 -42.72 -46.99
CA THR A 17 -21.30 -41.85 -46.17
C THR A 17 -21.28 -42.24 -44.69
N ALA A 18 -21.04 -43.51 -44.34
CA ALA A 18 -20.95 -43.97 -42.95
C ALA A 18 -19.62 -43.56 -42.28
N ALA A 19 -18.51 -43.47 -43.03
CA ALA A 19 -17.19 -43.03 -42.48
C ALA A 19 -17.12 -41.52 -42.23
N LEU A 20 -17.81 -40.69 -43.03
CA LEU A 20 -17.88 -39.23 -42.86
C LEU A 20 -18.81 -38.80 -41.69
N LEU A 21 -19.86 -39.56 -41.40
CA LEU A 21 -20.76 -39.32 -40.28
C LEU A 21 -20.12 -39.69 -38.90
N LEU A 22 -19.25 -40.68 -38.86
CA LEU A 22 -18.48 -41.05 -37.65
C LEU A 22 -17.35 -40.08 -37.37
N TRP A 23 -16.77 -39.39 -38.34
CA TRP A 23 -15.73 -38.41 -38.16
C TRP A 23 -16.28 -37.05 -37.70
N ALA A 24 -17.50 -36.69 -38.11
CA ALA A 24 -18.17 -35.47 -37.66
C ALA A 24 -18.75 -35.55 -36.24
N ALA A 25 -18.99 -36.75 -35.70
CA ALA A 25 -19.51 -36.93 -34.33
C ALA A 25 -18.39 -36.96 -33.25
N LEU A 26 -17.10 -37.07 -33.63
CA LEU A 26 -15.96 -37.08 -32.70
C LEU A 26 -15.26 -35.70 -32.55
N GLN A 27 -15.58 -34.74 -33.37
CA GLN A 27 -14.95 -33.38 -33.32
C GLN A 27 -15.43 -32.48 -32.19
N PRO A 28 -16.73 -32.48 -31.76
CA PRO A 28 -17.16 -31.56 -30.70
C PRO A 28 -16.75 -31.97 -29.28
N LEU A 29 -16.26 -33.21 -29.07
CA LEU A 29 -15.79 -33.64 -27.72
C LEU A 29 -14.33 -33.27 -27.43
N ALA A 30 -13.50 -33.19 -28.48
CA ALA A 30 -12.09 -32.79 -28.30
C ALA A 30 -11.91 -31.27 -28.11
N THR A 31 -12.72 -30.45 -28.78
CA THR A 31 -12.72 -28.98 -28.57
C THR A 31 -13.33 -28.56 -27.24
N ARG A 32 -14.30 -29.31 -26.72
CA ARG A 32 -14.90 -29.02 -25.43
C ARG A 32 -14.03 -29.42 -24.24
N ALA A 33 -13.12 -30.38 -24.43
CA ALA A 33 -12.12 -30.77 -23.42
C ALA A 33 -10.90 -29.86 -23.38
N GLN A 34 -10.59 -29.14 -24.46
CA GLN A 34 -9.50 -28.13 -24.48
C GLN A 34 -9.93 -26.78 -23.94
N ASP A 35 -11.21 -26.40 -24.08
CA ASP A 35 -11.73 -25.16 -23.46
C ASP A 35 -12.05 -25.32 -21.96
N ALA A 36 -12.13 -26.54 -21.44
CA ALA A 36 -12.37 -26.80 -20.02
C ALA A 36 -11.06 -26.91 -19.18
N SER A 37 -9.87 -26.80 -19.80
CA SER A 37 -8.59 -27.03 -19.10
C SER A 37 -7.78 -25.78 -18.80
N ALA A 38 -8.33 -24.59 -18.95
CA ALA A 38 -7.67 -23.35 -18.55
C ALA A 38 -8.70 -22.23 -18.28
N ALA A 39 -9.62 -22.44 -17.37
CA ALA A 39 -10.01 -21.31 -16.55
C ALA A 39 -8.78 -21.01 -15.68
N GLU A 40 -7.91 -20.11 -16.11
CA GLU A 40 -6.82 -19.63 -15.28
C GLU A 40 -7.43 -19.26 -13.94
N GLU A 41 -7.00 -19.95 -12.88
CA GLU A 41 -7.49 -19.76 -11.53
C GLU A 41 -7.17 -18.32 -11.13
N ARG A 42 -8.18 -17.47 -11.01
CA ARG A 42 -8.00 -16.05 -10.73
C ARG A 42 -7.27 -15.90 -9.39
N PRO A 43 -6.19 -15.11 -9.33
CA PRO A 43 -5.39 -15.01 -8.11
C PRO A 43 -6.14 -14.33 -6.97
N ASN A 44 -5.83 -14.75 -5.77
CA ASN A 44 -6.22 -14.07 -4.55
C ASN A 44 -5.35 -12.82 -4.32
N ILE A 45 -5.86 -11.87 -3.55
CA ILE A 45 -5.14 -10.65 -3.19
C ILE A 45 -5.16 -10.46 -1.67
N LEU A 46 -3.99 -10.43 -1.04
CA LEU A 46 -3.80 -9.99 0.34
C LEU A 46 -3.06 -8.65 0.32
N PHE A 47 -3.76 -7.57 0.61
CA PHE A 47 -3.17 -6.23 0.71
C PHE A 47 -2.99 -5.85 2.18
N ALA A 48 -1.74 -5.81 2.66
CA ALA A 48 -1.36 -5.46 4.02
C ALA A 48 -0.85 -4.02 4.08
N LEU A 49 -1.53 -3.19 4.84
CA LEU A 49 -1.31 -1.75 4.94
C LEU A 49 -1.10 -1.33 6.40
N ALA A 50 0.13 -1.01 6.75
CA ALA A 50 0.46 -0.38 8.03
C ALA A 50 -0.01 1.08 8.07
N ASP A 51 -0.33 1.60 9.25
CA ASP A 51 -0.76 2.99 9.44
C ASP A 51 0.43 3.83 9.93
N ASP A 52 1.03 4.64 9.04
CA ASP A 52 2.12 5.57 9.37
C ASP A 52 3.56 4.97 9.40
N VAL A 53 4.07 4.37 8.32
CA VAL A 53 5.46 3.88 8.27
C VAL A 53 6.25 4.50 7.12
N SER A 54 7.37 5.16 7.44
CA SER A 54 8.31 5.67 6.44
C SER A 54 9.30 4.60 5.97
N PHE A 55 9.74 4.68 4.72
CA PHE A 55 10.95 4.00 4.26
C PHE A 55 12.18 4.50 5.06
N PRO A 56 13.10 3.62 5.49
CA PRO A 56 13.16 2.18 5.26
C PRO A 56 12.69 1.32 6.47
N HIS A 57 11.73 1.76 7.25
CA HIS A 57 11.39 1.17 8.55
C HIS A 57 10.58 -0.16 8.48
N MET A 58 10.45 -0.76 7.28
CA MET A 58 9.96 -2.14 7.09
C MET A 58 10.74 -2.86 5.99
N GLY A 59 10.94 -4.17 6.15
CA GLY A 59 11.57 -5.03 5.16
C GLY A 59 13.10 -5.08 5.26
N PRO A 60 13.80 -5.53 4.20
CA PRO A 60 15.23 -5.85 4.27
C PRO A 60 16.17 -4.63 4.37
N ARG A 61 15.63 -3.42 4.28
CA ARG A 61 16.36 -2.15 4.45
C ARG A 61 16.18 -1.55 5.84
N SER A 62 15.41 -2.20 6.73
CA SER A 62 15.18 -1.70 8.09
C SER A 62 16.48 -1.52 8.87
N PRO A 63 16.58 -0.47 9.70
CA PRO A 63 17.69 -0.33 10.64
C PRO A 63 17.64 -1.46 11.67
N GLU A 64 18.78 -1.79 12.28
CA GLU A 64 18.93 -2.93 13.21
C GLU A 64 17.97 -2.91 14.42
N TRP A 65 17.45 -1.74 14.79
CA TRP A 65 16.50 -1.61 15.89
C TRP A 65 15.04 -1.88 15.50
N ILE A 66 14.75 -2.26 14.23
CA ILE A 66 13.42 -2.68 13.74
C ILE A 66 13.52 -4.05 13.05
N GLU A 67 12.80 -5.03 13.57
CA GLU A 67 12.79 -6.39 13.05
C GLU A 67 11.46 -6.72 12.35
N THR A 68 11.50 -6.85 11.02
CA THR A 68 10.32 -7.21 10.20
C THR A 68 10.64 -8.39 9.28
N PRO A 69 10.80 -9.61 9.86
CA PRO A 69 11.22 -10.79 9.12
C PRO A 69 10.20 -11.22 8.06
N HIS A 70 8.89 -11.02 8.30
CA HIS A 70 7.85 -11.44 7.36
C HIS A 70 7.74 -10.52 6.15
N VAL A 71 7.84 -9.20 6.34
CA VAL A 71 7.96 -8.23 5.22
C VAL A 71 9.26 -8.49 4.44
N THR A 72 10.37 -8.76 5.15
CA THR A 72 11.65 -9.13 4.52
C THR A 72 11.52 -10.39 3.66
N ARG A 73 10.74 -11.37 4.13
CA ARG A 73 10.45 -12.58 3.37
C ARG A 73 9.63 -12.29 2.12
N VAL A 74 8.56 -11.49 2.21
CA VAL A 74 7.75 -11.06 1.06
C VAL A 74 8.66 -10.42 -0.01
N ALA A 75 9.58 -9.54 0.39
CA ALA A 75 10.53 -8.90 -0.52
C ALA A 75 11.49 -9.89 -1.17
N ARG A 76 12.03 -10.86 -0.42
CA ARG A 76 12.97 -11.86 -0.92
C ARG A 76 12.33 -12.92 -1.82
N GLU A 77 11.09 -13.31 -1.52
CA GLU A 77 10.33 -14.27 -2.32
C GLU A 77 9.55 -13.59 -3.47
N GLY A 78 9.74 -12.28 -3.67
CA GLY A 78 9.06 -11.48 -4.66
C GLY A 78 9.87 -10.26 -5.11
N LEU A 79 9.32 -9.06 -4.98
CA LEU A 79 9.92 -7.79 -5.40
C LEU A 79 10.02 -6.82 -4.21
N LEU A 80 11.16 -6.13 -4.11
CA LEU A 80 11.34 -4.96 -3.25
C LEU A 80 11.34 -3.70 -4.11
N PHE A 81 10.48 -2.75 -3.81
CA PHE A 81 10.45 -1.44 -4.48
C PHE A 81 11.14 -0.40 -3.59
N ASN A 82 12.27 0.11 -4.04
CA ASN A 82 13.03 1.12 -3.30
C ASN A 82 12.45 2.54 -3.43
N ARG A 83 11.54 2.78 -4.38
CA ARG A 83 11.00 4.11 -4.69
C ARG A 83 9.49 4.10 -4.77
N ALA A 84 8.84 3.73 -3.66
CA ALA A 84 7.40 3.76 -3.53
C ALA A 84 6.95 4.98 -2.71
N TYR A 85 5.89 5.65 -3.15
CA TYR A 85 5.48 6.94 -2.58
C TYR A 85 3.98 7.06 -2.37
N ALA A 86 3.60 7.60 -1.21
CA ALA A 86 2.22 8.00 -0.95
C ALA A 86 1.83 9.18 -1.85
N PRO A 87 0.64 9.16 -2.46
CA PRO A 87 0.12 10.29 -3.23
C PRO A 87 -0.31 11.48 -2.36
N ASN A 88 -0.50 11.23 -1.06
CA ASN A 88 -0.83 12.21 -0.03
C ASN A 88 -0.36 11.68 1.33
N ASN A 89 0.23 12.55 2.14
CA ASN A 89 0.94 12.15 3.36
C ASN A 89 0.04 12.15 4.61
N LYS A 90 -1.22 11.72 4.48
CA LYS A 90 -2.19 11.55 5.57
C LYS A 90 -3.14 10.39 5.25
N CYS A 91 -3.59 9.68 6.28
CA CYS A 91 -4.32 8.40 6.18
C CYS A 91 -5.50 8.43 5.19
N ALA A 92 -6.58 9.16 5.48
CA ALA A 92 -7.80 9.12 4.67
C ALA A 92 -7.58 9.51 3.20
N PRO A 93 -6.89 10.63 2.86
CA PRO A 93 -6.67 10.98 1.46
C PRO A 93 -5.70 10.04 0.73
N SER A 94 -4.71 9.45 1.42
CA SER A 94 -3.86 8.42 0.84
C SER A 94 -4.64 7.14 0.56
N ARG A 95 -5.40 6.65 1.54
CA ARG A 95 -6.26 5.45 1.40
C ARG A 95 -7.32 5.66 0.31
N ALA A 96 -7.88 6.87 0.18
CA ALA A 96 -8.79 7.20 -0.92
C ALA A 96 -8.11 7.12 -2.29
N ALA A 97 -6.88 7.60 -2.39
CA ALA A 97 -6.11 7.52 -3.62
C ALA A 97 -5.74 6.07 -3.99
N ILE A 98 -5.35 5.24 -3.02
CA ILE A 98 -5.12 3.80 -3.20
C ILE A 98 -6.39 3.11 -3.71
N LEU A 99 -7.52 3.32 -3.04
CA LEU A 99 -8.80 2.67 -3.39
C LEU A 99 -9.31 3.04 -4.77
N THR A 100 -9.00 4.24 -5.27
CA THR A 100 -9.53 4.74 -6.54
C THR A 100 -8.53 4.74 -7.70
N GLY A 101 -7.24 4.53 -7.43
CA GLY A 101 -6.17 4.64 -8.44
C GLY A 101 -6.00 6.08 -8.98
N ARG A 102 -6.31 7.10 -8.16
CA ARG A 102 -6.32 8.51 -8.57
C ARG A 102 -5.55 9.38 -7.60
N ASN A 103 -4.90 10.42 -8.12
CA ASN A 103 -4.29 11.41 -7.24
C ASN A 103 -5.31 12.04 -6.29
N SER A 104 -4.91 12.29 -5.04
CA SER A 104 -5.83 12.76 -3.99
C SER A 104 -6.60 14.03 -4.37
N TRP A 105 -5.98 15.00 -5.03
CA TRP A 105 -6.64 16.23 -5.47
C TRP A 105 -7.71 16.06 -6.56
N GLN A 106 -7.86 14.87 -7.13
CA GLN A 106 -8.91 14.53 -8.08
C GLN A 106 -10.18 13.98 -7.39
N LEU A 107 -10.14 13.80 -6.07
CA LEU A 107 -11.15 13.05 -5.30
C LEU A 107 -12.17 13.95 -4.58
N GLY A 108 -12.13 15.28 -4.78
CA GLY A 108 -13.03 16.20 -4.12
C GLY A 108 -12.87 16.13 -2.59
N ALA A 109 -13.96 15.91 -1.83
CA ALA A 109 -13.90 15.85 -0.38
C ALA A 109 -12.97 14.74 0.15
N ALA A 110 -12.86 13.60 -0.54
CA ALA A 110 -11.97 12.50 -0.13
C ALA A 110 -10.46 12.81 -0.29
N ALA A 111 -10.10 13.99 -0.82
CA ALA A 111 -8.74 14.54 -0.77
C ALA A 111 -8.34 15.04 0.63
N ASN A 112 -9.27 15.06 1.58
CA ASN A 112 -9.14 15.64 2.91
C ASN A 112 -9.21 14.58 3.98
N HIS A 113 -8.71 14.92 5.15
CA HIS A 113 -8.88 14.15 6.38
C HIS A 113 -10.23 14.51 7.03
N TRP A 114 -10.90 13.58 7.70
CA TRP A 114 -12.22 13.78 8.30
C TRP A 114 -13.31 14.23 7.31
N ALA A 115 -13.38 13.59 6.15
CA ALA A 115 -14.27 13.97 5.07
C ALA A 115 -15.40 12.95 4.84
N TYR A 116 -16.36 13.34 3.99
CA TYR A 116 -17.34 12.42 3.44
C TYR A 116 -16.84 11.84 2.12
N TRP A 117 -17.06 10.54 1.91
CA TRP A 117 -16.74 9.91 0.63
C TRP A 117 -17.73 10.36 -0.45
N PRO A 118 -17.24 10.90 -1.59
CA PRO A 118 -18.12 11.29 -2.68
C PRO A 118 -18.66 10.05 -3.43
N ASP A 119 -19.98 9.94 -3.57
CA ASP A 119 -20.68 8.76 -4.13
C ASP A 119 -20.25 8.42 -5.56
N ARG A 120 -19.81 9.42 -6.32
CA ARG A 120 -19.33 9.25 -7.70
C ARG A 120 -18.07 8.40 -7.86
N PHE A 121 -17.34 8.12 -6.79
CA PHE A 121 -16.14 7.29 -6.83
C PHE A 121 -16.43 5.89 -6.28
N ALA A 122 -16.18 4.88 -7.11
CA ALA A 122 -16.12 3.49 -6.67
C ALA A 122 -14.67 3.11 -6.35
N SER A 123 -14.49 2.20 -5.37
CA SER A 123 -13.20 1.61 -5.04
C SER A 123 -12.90 0.40 -5.94
N TYR A 124 -11.62 0.03 -6.05
CA TYR A 124 -11.22 -1.21 -6.73
C TYR A 124 -11.79 -2.44 -6.01
N VAL A 125 -11.94 -2.40 -4.68
CA VAL A 125 -12.51 -3.51 -3.90
C VAL A 125 -13.98 -3.70 -4.24
N GLU A 126 -14.77 -2.62 -4.36
CA GLU A 126 -16.15 -2.71 -4.85
C GLU A 126 -16.22 -3.25 -6.28
N ALA A 127 -15.25 -2.87 -7.13
CA ALA A 127 -15.15 -3.39 -8.49
C ALA A 127 -14.84 -4.90 -8.51
N LEU A 128 -13.90 -5.38 -7.70
CA LEU A 128 -13.58 -6.80 -7.55
C LEU A 128 -14.78 -7.59 -7.04
N GLY A 129 -15.48 -7.09 -6.01
CA GLY A 129 -16.69 -7.72 -5.47
C GLY A 129 -17.79 -7.86 -6.52
N ALA A 130 -18.01 -6.81 -7.35
CA ALA A 130 -18.96 -6.86 -8.46
C ALA A 130 -18.57 -7.88 -9.58
N HIS A 131 -17.31 -8.31 -9.61
CA HIS A 131 -16.79 -9.31 -10.55
C HIS A 131 -16.52 -10.68 -9.89
N GLY A 132 -17.16 -10.97 -8.75
CA GLY A 132 -17.20 -12.29 -8.14
C GLY A 132 -16.08 -12.59 -7.13
N TYR A 133 -15.27 -11.61 -6.75
CA TYR A 133 -14.33 -11.75 -5.63
C TYR A 133 -15.09 -11.72 -4.29
N HIS A 134 -14.69 -12.59 -3.36
CA HIS A 134 -15.01 -12.40 -1.95
C HIS A 134 -14.16 -11.24 -1.41
N THR A 135 -14.78 -10.19 -0.82
CA THR A 135 -14.05 -9.00 -0.40
C THR A 135 -14.28 -8.69 1.07
N GLY A 136 -13.20 -8.50 1.81
CA GLY A 136 -13.27 -8.18 3.23
C GLY A 136 -12.07 -7.37 3.71
N HIS A 137 -12.19 -6.84 4.93
CA HIS A 137 -11.09 -6.18 5.60
C HIS A 137 -11.09 -6.45 7.09
N THR A 138 -9.93 -6.25 7.72
CA THR A 138 -9.80 -6.17 9.18
C THR A 138 -9.01 -4.93 9.56
N GLY A 139 -9.42 -4.28 10.67
CA GLY A 139 -8.85 -3.03 11.13
C GLY A 139 -9.26 -1.84 10.25
N LYS A 140 -8.35 -0.94 9.97
CA LYS A 140 -8.62 0.35 9.34
C LYS A 140 -8.78 0.24 7.82
N GLY A 141 -9.98 0.38 7.32
CA GLY A 141 -10.29 0.57 5.90
C GLY A 141 -9.99 2.02 5.44
N TRP A 142 -10.98 2.69 4.81
CA TRP A 142 -10.90 4.13 4.55
C TRP A 142 -11.33 4.92 5.80
N ALA A 143 -10.37 5.53 6.46
CA ALA A 143 -10.58 6.31 7.68
C ALA A 143 -9.44 7.34 7.89
N PRO A 144 -9.67 8.38 8.72
CA PRO A 144 -10.95 8.79 9.28
C PRO A 144 -11.83 9.50 8.24
N GLY A 145 -13.11 9.15 8.25
CA GLY A 145 -14.09 9.71 7.33
C GLY A 145 -15.40 8.93 7.37
N ILE A 146 -16.38 9.38 6.62
CA ILE A 146 -17.72 8.79 6.56
C ILE A 146 -18.03 8.39 5.10
N ALA A 147 -18.26 7.10 4.87
CA ALA A 147 -18.78 6.57 3.62
C ALA A 147 -20.15 5.93 3.87
N LYS A 148 -21.17 6.37 3.14
CA LYS A 148 -22.55 5.86 3.25
C LYS A 148 -23.11 5.53 1.88
N LYS A 149 -24.05 4.58 1.85
CA LYS A 149 -24.92 4.30 0.71
C LYS A 149 -26.05 5.34 0.66
N GLU A 150 -26.78 5.40 -0.44
CA GLU A 150 -27.93 6.32 -0.62
C GLU A 150 -29.01 6.13 0.46
N ASN A 151 -29.20 4.90 0.95
CA ASN A 151 -30.14 4.58 2.03
C ASN A 151 -29.63 4.92 3.44
N GLY A 152 -28.40 5.46 3.57
CA GLY A 152 -27.77 5.84 4.81
C GLY A 152 -26.93 4.76 5.50
N ASP A 153 -26.97 3.52 5.03
CA ASP A 153 -26.15 2.42 5.54
C ASP A 153 -24.65 2.65 5.33
N PRO A 154 -23.78 2.04 6.13
CA PRO A 154 -22.33 2.06 5.90
C PRO A 154 -21.97 1.54 4.50
N ARG A 155 -21.04 2.23 3.84
CA ARG A 155 -20.43 1.80 2.57
C ARG A 155 -19.03 1.31 2.83
N TYR A 156 -18.81 0.01 2.66
CA TYR A 156 -17.54 -0.66 2.96
C TYR A 156 -16.59 -0.60 1.77
N LEU A 157 -15.83 0.49 1.66
CA LEU A 157 -14.94 0.76 0.53
C LEU A 157 -13.76 -0.21 0.41
N ALA A 158 -13.36 -0.82 1.53
CA ALA A 158 -12.28 -1.81 1.61
C ALA A 158 -12.80 -3.27 1.73
N GLY A 159 -14.10 -3.51 1.51
CA GLY A 159 -14.77 -4.80 1.71
C GLY A 159 -15.51 -4.88 3.05
N VAL A 160 -16.18 -6.01 3.30
CA VAL A 160 -16.94 -6.25 4.54
C VAL A 160 -15.99 -6.33 5.73
N PRO A 161 -16.30 -5.70 6.89
CA PRO A 161 -15.44 -5.78 8.07
C PRO A 161 -15.48 -7.16 8.74
N PHE A 162 -14.30 -7.68 9.10
CA PHE A 162 -14.08 -8.87 9.92
C PHE A 162 -13.28 -8.43 11.16
N GLU A 163 -13.94 -8.17 12.29
CA GLU A 163 -13.35 -7.56 13.48
C GLU A 163 -13.84 -8.19 14.80
N GLU A 164 -14.58 -9.32 14.70
CA GLU A 164 -15.19 -9.95 15.89
C GLU A 164 -14.20 -10.75 16.74
N ARG A 165 -13.05 -11.14 16.17
CA ARG A 165 -12.01 -11.87 16.88
C ARG A 165 -11.07 -10.91 17.55
N THR A 166 -10.92 -11.00 18.86
CA THR A 166 -10.06 -10.17 19.68
C THR A 166 -8.95 -10.96 20.35
N THR A 167 -7.91 -10.29 20.77
CA THR A 167 -6.76 -10.82 21.51
C THR A 167 -6.29 -9.82 22.54
N ASP A 168 -5.53 -10.26 23.53
CA ASP A 168 -4.80 -9.36 24.43
C ASP A 168 -3.55 -8.84 23.67
N PRO A 169 -3.51 -7.55 23.29
CA PRO A 169 -2.36 -7.01 22.60
C PRO A 169 -1.16 -6.86 23.56
N PRO A 170 0.07 -6.72 23.03
CA PRO A 170 1.25 -6.52 23.87
C PRO A 170 1.20 -5.27 24.73
N THR A 171 0.44 -4.26 24.31
CA THR A 171 0.19 -3.01 25.09
C THR A 171 -1.26 -2.59 24.94
N ASP A 172 -1.79 -1.85 25.94
CA ASP A 172 -3.14 -1.25 25.87
C ASP A 172 -3.27 -0.16 24.77
N ALA A 173 -2.16 0.24 24.18
CA ALA A 173 -2.12 1.21 23.10
C ALA A 173 -2.30 0.58 21.70
N MET A 174 -2.03 -0.74 21.58
CA MET A 174 -2.26 -1.52 20.37
C MET A 174 -3.71 -1.98 20.28
N SER A 175 -4.18 -2.29 19.09
CA SER A 175 -5.54 -2.77 18.85
C SER A 175 -5.78 -4.14 19.47
N GLU A 176 -6.96 -4.33 20.06
CA GLU A 176 -7.43 -5.65 20.54
C GLU A 176 -7.88 -6.57 19.41
N ILE A 177 -7.91 -6.12 18.17
CA ILE A 177 -8.31 -6.94 17.02
C ILE A 177 -7.25 -8.01 16.77
N ASP A 178 -7.62 -9.29 16.81
CA ASP A 178 -6.80 -10.38 16.28
C ASP A 178 -6.92 -10.40 14.75
N TYR A 179 -6.08 -9.61 14.08
CA TYR A 179 -6.14 -9.46 12.62
C TYR A 179 -6.03 -10.80 11.88
N ALA A 180 -5.12 -11.68 12.30
CA ALA A 180 -4.94 -12.98 11.65
C ALA A 180 -6.10 -13.95 11.91
N ALA A 181 -6.72 -13.91 13.10
CA ALA A 181 -7.91 -14.72 13.39
C ALA A 181 -9.14 -14.22 12.61
N ASN A 182 -9.26 -12.92 12.41
CA ASN A 182 -10.30 -12.32 11.55
C ASN A 182 -10.06 -12.64 10.07
N PHE A 183 -8.81 -12.66 9.60
CA PHE A 183 -8.48 -13.15 8.25
C PHE A 183 -8.85 -14.64 8.09
N ARG A 184 -8.60 -15.48 9.09
CA ARG A 184 -9.06 -16.88 9.08
C ARG A 184 -10.59 -16.95 8.94
N ALA A 185 -11.33 -16.17 9.75
CA ALA A 185 -12.80 -16.16 9.69
C ALA A 185 -13.29 -15.70 8.30
N PHE A 186 -12.61 -14.73 7.67
CA PHE A 186 -12.90 -14.32 6.31
C PHE A 186 -12.65 -15.44 5.28
N LEU A 187 -11.53 -16.17 5.39
CA LEU A 187 -11.24 -17.30 4.50
C LEU A 187 -12.24 -18.46 4.67
N ASP A 188 -12.73 -18.67 5.91
CA ASP A 188 -13.71 -19.71 6.20
C ASP A 188 -15.14 -19.31 5.74
N ASP A 189 -15.42 -18.02 5.52
CA ASP A 189 -16.69 -17.49 4.97
C ASP A 189 -16.75 -17.56 3.44
N ALA A 190 -15.60 -17.60 2.76
CA ALA A 190 -15.51 -17.74 1.32
C ALA A 190 -15.91 -19.14 0.85
N SER A 191 -16.49 -19.26 -0.36
CA SER A 191 -16.63 -20.57 -1.02
C SER A 191 -15.30 -21.08 -1.57
N ASP A 192 -15.07 -22.39 -1.61
CA ASP A 192 -13.79 -23.02 -1.95
C ASP A 192 -13.19 -22.60 -3.30
N GLU A 193 -14.03 -22.22 -4.27
CA GLU A 193 -13.60 -21.82 -5.64
C GLU A 193 -13.64 -20.31 -5.86
N GLN A 194 -14.00 -19.51 -4.85
CA GLN A 194 -14.16 -18.07 -5.00
C GLN A 194 -12.85 -17.34 -4.71
N PRO A 195 -12.27 -16.58 -5.68
CA PRO A 195 -11.10 -15.78 -5.41
C PRO A 195 -11.43 -14.67 -4.40
N PHE A 196 -10.46 -14.31 -3.59
CA PHE A 196 -10.66 -13.27 -2.59
C PHE A 196 -9.75 -12.05 -2.78
N ALA A 197 -10.21 -10.90 -2.24
CA ALA A 197 -9.41 -9.71 -2.04
C ALA A 197 -9.60 -9.24 -0.59
N PHE A 198 -8.56 -9.36 0.22
CA PHE A 198 -8.58 -8.99 1.63
C PHE A 198 -7.67 -7.81 1.93
N TRP A 199 -8.21 -6.82 2.63
CA TRP A 199 -7.49 -5.65 3.11
C TRP A 199 -7.15 -5.80 4.60
N TYR A 200 -5.90 -6.10 4.90
CA TYR A 200 -5.36 -6.01 6.25
C TYR A 200 -4.88 -4.58 6.48
N GLY A 201 -5.69 -3.76 7.10
CA GLY A 201 -5.36 -2.39 7.48
C GLY A 201 -5.09 -2.31 8.98
N ALA A 202 -3.85 -2.56 9.40
CA ALA A 202 -3.53 -2.42 10.82
C ALA A 202 -3.75 -1.00 11.31
N TYR A 203 -4.02 -0.85 12.60
CA TYR A 203 -3.95 0.43 13.27
C TYR A 203 -2.50 0.80 13.63
N GLU A 204 -1.63 -0.18 13.78
CA GLU A 204 -0.22 -0.01 14.10
C GLU A 204 0.59 0.40 12.85
N PRO A 205 1.61 1.25 13.04
CA PRO A 205 2.04 1.98 14.23
C PRO A 205 1.45 3.40 14.35
N HIS A 206 0.16 3.60 14.14
CA HIS A 206 -0.49 4.90 14.41
C HIS A 206 -0.40 5.22 15.91
N ARG A 207 -0.19 6.49 16.24
CA ARG A 207 -0.17 6.90 17.65
C ARG A 207 -1.55 6.70 18.31
N GLY A 208 -1.66 6.45 19.70
CA GLY A 208 -0.53 6.64 20.65
C GLY A 208 0.13 5.35 21.11
N TYR A 209 1.34 5.53 21.59
CA TYR A 209 2.11 4.41 22.12
C TYR A 209 2.11 4.38 23.66
N GLU A 210 2.23 3.20 24.26
CA GLU A 210 2.59 3.08 25.68
C GLU A 210 4.07 3.46 25.82
N TYR A 211 4.35 4.62 26.43
CA TYR A 211 5.71 5.15 26.53
C TYR A 211 6.68 4.17 27.19
N GLY A 212 7.76 3.85 26.49
CA GLY A 212 8.80 2.90 26.91
C GLY A 212 8.42 1.43 26.68
N SER A 213 7.35 1.13 25.97
CA SER A 213 6.94 -0.24 25.64
C SER A 213 7.99 -0.97 24.81
N GLY A 214 8.59 -0.31 23.82
CA GLY A 214 9.67 -0.86 23.00
C GLY A 214 10.86 -1.34 23.83
N ILE A 215 11.17 -0.65 24.92
CA ILE A 215 12.24 -1.07 25.86
C ILE A 215 11.74 -2.16 26.79
N ARG A 216 10.66 -1.92 27.53
CA ARG A 216 10.21 -2.83 28.60
C ARG A 216 9.61 -4.13 28.09
N LYS A 217 8.85 -4.07 26.98
CA LYS A 217 8.13 -5.21 26.41
C LYS A 217 8.79 -5.73 25.13
N GLY A 218 9.37 -4.83 24.31
CA GLY A 218 10.08 -5.18 23.08
C GLY A 218 11.56 -5.52 23.26
N GLY A 219 12.13 -5.36 24.45
CA GLY A 219 13.55 -5.67 24.73
C GLY A 219 14.55 -4.78 23.99
N LYS A 220 14.11 -3.64 23.46
CA LYS A 220 14.91 -2.74 22.64
C LYS A 220 15.80 -1.83 23.48
N ARG A 221 16.86 -1.31 22.87
CA ARG A 221 17.87 -0.47 23.55
C ARG A 221 18.03 0.85 22.81
N ARG A 222 18.13 1.96 23.54
CA ARG A 222 18.29 3.31 22.96
C ARG A 222 19.61 3.48 22.20
N ASP A 223 20.67 2.79 22.61
CA ASP A 223 21.98 2.81 21.95
C ASP A 223 22.01 2.03 20.62
N ALA A 224 21.01 1.21 20.33
CA ALA A 224 20.82 0.61 19.02
C ALA A 224 20.43 1.64 17.94
N ILE A 225 19.91 2.79 18.32
CA ILE A 225 19.66 3.89 17.38
C ILE A 225 20.99 4.65 17.20
N GLU A 226 21.70 4.39 16.12
CA GLU A 226 22.97 5.05 15.84
C GLU A 226 22.83 6.57 15.73
N GLN A 227 21.78 7.05 15.02
CA GLN A 227 21.54 8.46 14.77
C GLN A 227 20.05 8.79 14.78
N VAL A 228 19.65 9.78 15.54
CA VAL A 228 18.34 10.42 15.45
C VAL A 228 18.34 11.34 14.23
N LEU A 229 17.18 11.48 13.57
CA LEU A 229 17.08 12.36 12.39
C LEU A 229 17.45 13.79 12.74
N PRO A 230 18.21 14.51 11.88
CA PRO A 230 18.87 15.77 12.24
C PRO A 230 17.91 16.93 12.53
N PHE A 231 16.64 16.78 12.24
CA PHE A 231 15.60 17.77 12.54
C PHE A 231 14.85 17.50 13.85
N TRP A 232 15.29 16.55 14.67
CA TRP A 232 14.83 16.33 16.04
C TRP A 232 15.99 16.44 17.03
N PRO A 233 15.74 16.87 18.27
CA PRO A 233 16.75 16.81 19.30
C PRO A 233 17.07 15.35 19.66
N ASP A 234 18.35 15.03 19.76
CA ASP A 234 18.80 13.69 20.19
C ASP A 234 18.73 13.59 21.72
N THR A 235 17.61 13.09 22.20
CA THR A 235 17.33 12.91 23.63
C THR A 235 16.83 11.50 23.93
N ASP A 236 16.92 11.08 25.17
CA ASP A 236 16.40 9.79 25.63
C ASP A 236 14.90 9.63 25.35
N SER A 237 14.11 10.72 25.42
CA SER A 237 12.68 10.70 25.14
C SER A 237 12.39 10.47 23.65
N VAL A 238 13.15 11.09 22.75
CA VAL A 238 13.02 10.89 21.30
C VAL A 238 13.45 9.48 20.90
N ARG A 239 14.56 8.98 21.45
CA ARG A 239 15.03 7.62 21.24
C ARG A 239 14.02 6.58 21.73
N THR A 240 13.41 6.82 22.91
CA THR A 240 12.37 5.94 23.47
C THR A 240 11.12 5.94 22.57
N ASP A 241 10.68 7.09 22.11
CA ASP A 241 9.52 7.25 21.19
C ASP A 241 9.73 6.49 19.86
N LEU A 242 10.97 6.49 19.33
CA LEU A 242 11.34 5.70 18.15
C LEU A 242 11.32 4.19 18.42
N LEU A 243 11.71 3.74 19.59
CA LEU A 243 11.68 2.31 19.95
C LEU A 243 10.25 1.82 20.20
N ASP A 244 9.37 2.68 20.73
CA ASP A 244 7.95 2.37 20.89
C ASP A 244 7.28 2.22 19.52
N TYR A 245 7.57 3.13 18.59
CA TYR A 245 7.16 3.02 17.19
C TYR A 245 7.65 1.71 16.52
N ALA A 246 8.91 1.33 16.75
CA ALA A 246 9.46 0.08 16.21
C ALA A 246 8.71 -1.16 16.72
N PHE A 247 8.34 -1.17 18.00
CA PHE A 247 7.64 -2.27 18.63
C PHE A 247 6.24 -2.50 18.03
N GLU A 248 5.57 -1.42 17.65
CA GLU A 248 4.28 -1.46 16.97
C GLU A 248 4.40 -1.96 15.52
N ILE A 249 5.45 -1.56 14.78
CA ILE A 249 5.74 -2.10 13.44
C ILE A 249 5.96 -3.61 13.50
N GLU A 250 6.70 -4.09 14.51
CA GLU A 250 6.96 -5.51 14.69
C GLU A 250 5.69 -6.30 15.05
N TYR A 251 4.72 -5.64 15.70
CA TYR A 251 3.41 -6.25 15.91
C TYR A 251 2.64 -6.42 14.58
N PHE A 252 2.63 -5.40 13.73
CA PHE A 252 2.10 -5.50 12.36
C PHE A 252 2.74 -6.66 11.59
N ASP A 253 4.08 -6.75 11.60
CA ASP A 253 4.82 -7.81 10.88
C ASP A 253 4.46 -9.21 11.40
N ARG A 254 4.32 -9.39 12.71
CA ARG A 254 3.89 -10.67 13.30
C ARG A 254 2.48 -11.09 12.84
N GLN A 255 1.54 -10.16 12.77
CA GLN A 255 0.19 -10.47 12.30
C GLN A 255 0.20 -10.83 10.80
N LEU A 256 0.97 -10.12 9.98
CA LEU A 256 1.20 -10.48 8.57
C LEU A 256 1.78 -11.90 8.44
N GLY A 257 2.77 -12.24 9.26
CA GLY A 257 3.37 -13.57 9.29
C GLY A 257 2.34 -14.67 9.54
N ARG A 258 1.45 -14.48 10.52
CA ARG A 258 0.34 -15.40 10.81
C ARG A 258 -0.62 -15.57 9.62
N MET A 259 -0.92 -14.49 8.89
CA MET A 259 -1.76 -14.54 7.68
C MET A 259 -1.09 -15.30 6.54
N ILE A 260 0.20 -15.06 6.29
CA ILE A 260 0.98 -15.79 5.29
C ILE A 260 1.04 -17.29 5.62
N ASP A 261 1.18 -17.65 6.90
CA ASP A 261 1.20 -19.04 7.33
C ASP A 261 -0.17 -19.71 7.14
N LEU A 262 -1.29 -18.99 7.34
CA LEU A 262 -2.63 -19.49 7.02
C LEU A 262 -2.76 -19.82 5.52
N LEU A 263 -2.35 -18.91 4.65
CA LEU A 263 -2.40 -19.13 3.20
C LEU A 263 -1.54 -20.33 2.78
N ARG A 264 -0.35 -20.50 3.39
CA ARG A 264 0.52 -21.65 3.13
C ARG A 264 -0.13 -22.96 3.58
N GLN A 265 -0.74 -23.00 4.77
CA GLN A 265 -1.43 -24.18 5.28
C GLN A 265 -2.62 -24.58 4.41
N ARG A 266 -3.27 -23.63 3.75
CA ARG A 266 -4.38 -23.88 2.81
C ARG A 266 -3.90 -24.22 1.39
N GLY A 267 -2.60 -24.08 1.09
CA GLY A 267 -2.07 -24.27 -0.26
C GLY A 267 -2.36 -23.10 -1.22
N GLU A 268 -2.83 -21.96 -0.70
CA GLU A 268 -3.28 -20.81 -1.49
C GLU A 268 -2.19 -19.72 -1.66
N LEU A 269 -1.04 -19.84 -0.97
CA LEU A 269 -0.03 -18.79 -0.92
C LEU A 269 0.55 -18.47 -2.30
N ASP A 270 0.78 -19.48 -3.16
CA ASP A 270 1.38 -19.24 -4.48
C ASP A 270 0.40 -18.63 -5.46
N ASN A 271 -0.91 -18.88 -5.30
CA ASN A 271 -1.96 -18.20 -6.04
C ASN A 271 -2.44 -16.88 -5.38
N THR A 272 -1.71 -16.36 -4.40
CA THR A 272 -2.05 -15.10 -3.73
C THR A 272 -1.00 -14.02 -4.02
N LEU A 273 -1.44 -12.89 -4.60
CA LEU A 273 -0.66 -11.66 -4.63
C LEU A 273 -0.68 -11.02 -3.25
N VAL A 274 0.45 -11.11 -2.53
CA VAL A 274 0.67 -10.44 -1.25
C VAL A 274 1.36 -9.11 -1.49
N VAL A 275 0.75 -8.01 -1.11
CA VAL A 275 1.30 -6.65 -1.20
C VAL A 275 1.40 -6.05 0.19
N VAL A 276 2.57 -5.55 0.56
CA VAL A 276 2.83 -4.95 1.89
C VAL A 276 3.38 -3.55 1.71
N THR A 277 2.74 -2.56 2.34
CA THR A 277 3.18 -1.16 2.35
C THR A 277 2.62 -0.41 3.57
N ALA A 278 2.74 0.91 3.57
CA ALA A 278 2.08 1.81 4.53
C ALA A 278 1.25 2.86 3.79
N ASP A 279 0.33 3.52 4.48
CA ASP A 279 -0.52 4.55 3.86
C ASP A 279 0.16 5.91 3.76
N ASN A 280 1.00 6.27 4.71
CA ASN A 280 1.85 7.47 4.73
C ASN A 280 3.04 7.29 5.70
N GLY A 281 3.93 8.28 5.71
CA GLY A 281 5.13 8.24 6.53
C GLY A 281 4.86 8.35 8.03
N MET A 282 5.87 8.00 8.83
CA MET A 282 5.85 7.86 10.29
C MET A 282 5.22 9.06 11.02
N PRO A 283 4.52 8.83 12.16
CA PRO A 283 3.71 9.84 12.85
C PRO A 283 4.53 10.76 13.75
N PHE A 284 5.54 11.40 13.17
CA PHE A 284 6.51 12.26 13.86
C PHE A 284 6.52 13.67 13.26
N PRO A 285 6.98 14.70 14.02
CA PRO A 285 7.14 16.05 13.52
C PRO A 285 7.96 16.12 12.23
N ARG A 286 7.60 17.00 11.29
CA ARG A 286 8.18 17.14 9.95
C ARG A 286 7.90 15.98 8.98
N VAL A 287 7.24 14.91 9.42
CA VAL A 287 6.94 13.75 8.58
C VAL A 287 5.46 13.68 8.27
N LYS A 288 4.64 12.97 9.03
CA LYS A 288 3.20 12.81 8.76
C LYS A 288 2.51 14.15 8.54
N GLY A 289 1.70 14.22 7.49
CA GLY A 289 0.95 15.41 7.15
C GLY A 289 1.77 16.54 6.54
N GLN A 290 3.07 16.37 6.32
CA GLN A 290 3.96 17.34 5.67
C GLN A 290 4.34 16.87 4.25
N THR A 291 4.80 17.82 3.42
CA THR A 291 5.18 17.52 2.03
C THR A 291 6.70 17.42 1.94
N TYR A 292 7.24 16.36 2.52
CA TYR A 292 8.65 16.02 2.49
C TYR A 292 8.84 14.56 2.11
N GLU A 293 10.04 14.19 1.68
CA GLU A 293 10.34 12.85 1.20
C GLU A 293 9.99 11.77 2.23
N ARG A 294 10.46 11.89 3.47
CA ARG A 294 10.16 10.90 4.53
C ARG A 294 8.68 10.75 4.86
N ALA A 295 7.87 11.74 4.51
CA ALA A 295 6.42 11.66 4.65
C ALA A 295 5.78 10.87 3.51
N ALA A 296 6.37 10.94 2.32
CA ALA A 296 5.84 10.31 1.12
C ALA A 296 6.52 8.98 0.77
N HIS A 297 7.81 8.81 1.09
CA HIS A 297 8.58 7.63 0.75
C HIS A 297 8.26 6.47 1.70
N LEU A 298 7.74 5.38 1.14
CA LEU A 298 7.16 4.25 1.87
C LEU A 298 7.87 2.94 1.54
N PRO A 299 7.90 1.98 2.47
CA PRO A 299 8.26 0.61 2.14
C PRO A 299 7.20 -0.01 1.22
N LEU A 300 7.62 -0.80 0.24
CA LEU A 300 6.73 -1.59 -0.62
C LEU A 300 7.41 -2.89 -1.00
N ALA A 301 6.74 -4.00 -0.70
CA ALA A 301 7.14 -5.33 -1.14
C ALA A 301 5.93 -6.08 -1.71
N MET A 302 6.15 -6.89 -2.74
CA MET A 302 5.12 -7.69 -3.38
C MET A 302 5.62 -9.12 -3.60
N ARG A 303 4.77 -10.11 -3.33
CA ARG A 303 5.03 -11.52 -3.61
C ARG A 303 3.81 -12.14 -4.29
N TRP A 304 4.05 -12.90 -5.37
CA TRP A 304 3.04 -13.72 -6.02
C TRP A 304 3.73 -14.91 -6.69
N GLY A 305 3.61 -16.11 -6.11
CA GLY A 305 4.33 -17.30 -6.57
C GLY A 305 4.05 -17.66 -8.03
N ASN A 306 2.77 -17.59 -8.45
CA ASN A 306 2.37 -17.95 -9.80
C ASN A 306 2.49 -16.80 -10.82
N GLY A 307 2.78 -15.55 -10.41
CA GLY A 307 2.69 -14.41 -11.31
C GLY A 307 3.88 -13.45 -11.30
N ILE A 308 4.86 -13.59 -10.38
CA ILE A 308 6.10 -12.83 -10.41
C ILE A 308 7.21 -13.76 -10.90
N GLU A 309 7.66 -13.49 -12.10
CA GLU A 309 8.87 -14.14 -12.64
C GLU A 309 10.12 -13.52 -12.01
N HIS A 310 11.16 -14.31 -11.80
CA HIS A 310 12.44 -13.86 -11.25
C HIS A 310 12.33 -13.12 -9.90
N PRO A 311 11.85 -13.78 -8.82
CA PRO A 311 11.73 -13.15 -7.49
C PRO A 311 13.09 -12.76 -6.90
N GLY A 312 13.08 -11.90 -5.87
CA GLY A 312 14.27 -11.39 -5.18
C GLY A 312 14.86 -10.12 -5.80
N ARG A 313 14.25 -9.57 -6.86
CA ARG A 313 14.70 -8.33 -7.53
C ARG A 313 14.39 -7.09 -6.72
N VAL A 314 15.29 -6.11 -6.81
CA VAL A 314 15.11 -4.75 -6.29
C VAL A 314 14.74 -3.83 -7.45
N ILE A 315 13.63 -3.12 -7.31
CA ILE A 315 13.04 -2.26 -8.35
C ILE A 315 13.26 -0.79 -7.96
N GLU A 316 13.82 -0.03 -8.92
CA GLU A 316 14.11 1.40 -8.77
C GLU A 316 13.13 2.30 -9.57
N ASP A 317 12.10 1.72 -10.15
CA ASP A 317 11.01 2.47 -10.77
C ASP A 317 10.28 3.30 -9.72
N HIS A 318 9.94 4.56 -10.07
CA HIS A 318 9.10 5.38 -9.21
C HIS A 318 7.66 4.85 -9.24
N VAL A 319 7.18 4.39 -8.09
CA VAL A 319 5.83 3.85 -7.88
C VAL A 319 5.04 4.79 -6.97
N SER A 320 3.86 5.19 -7.40
CA SER A 320 2.89 5.84 -6.53
C SER A 320 1.85 4.82 -6.08
N LEU A 321 1.37 4.90 -4.84
CA LEU A 321 0.35 3.96 -4.35
C LEU A 321 -0.97 4.00 -5.15
N ILE A 322 -1.19 5.02 -5.99
CA ILE A 322 -2.31 5.01 -6.96
C ILE A 322 -2.15 3.93 -8.04
N ASP A 323 -0.96 3.38 -8.20
CA ASP A 323 -0.66 2.31 -9.16
C ASP A 323 -1.21 0.95 -8.70
N LEU A 324 -1.55 0.80 -7.40
CA LEU A 324 -2.05 -0.46 -6.84
C LEU A 324 -3.44 -0.83 -7.36
N ALA A 325 -4.39 0.11 -7.42
CA ALA A 325 -5.73 -0.18 -7.91
C ALA A 325 -5.75 -0.75 -9.35
N PRO A 326 -5.11 -0.11 -10.35
CA PRO A 326 -5.04 -0.69 -11.68
C PRO A 326 -4.26 -2.01 -11.72
N THR A 327 -3.26 -2.22 -10.86
CA THR A 327 -2.53 -3.49 -10.74
C THR A 327 -3.45 -4.60 -10.24
N PHE A 328 -4.21 -4.37 -9.17
CA PHE A 328 -5.14 -5.36 -8.62
C PHE A 328 -6.24 -5.74 -9.61
N LEU A 329 -6.79 -4.78 -10.35
CA LEU A 329 -7.80 -5.04 -11.38
C LEU A 329 -7.23 -5.87 -12.52
N GLU A 330 -6.02 -5.56 -13.00
CA GLU A 330 -5.37 -6.28 -14.10
C GLU A 330 -5.00 -7.71 -13.69
N VAL A 331 -4.41 -7.90 -12.51
CA VAL A 331 -4.12 -9.22 -11.94
C VAL A 331 -5.40 -10.07 -11.79
N ALA A 332 -6.51 -9.44 -11.41
CA ALA A 332 -7.81 -10.11 -11.29
C ALA A 332 -8.52 -10.38 -12.63
N GLY A 333 -7.95 -9.95 -13.77
CA GLY A 333 -8.59 -10.04 -15.09
C GLY A 333 -9.83 -9.13 -15.22
N VAL A 334 -9.97 -8.10 -14.38
CA VAL A 334 -11.12 -7.20 -14.39
C VAL A 334 -10.85 -5.99 -15.28
N ASN A 335 -11.53 -5.92 -16.42
CA ASN A 335 -11.46 -4.74 -17.26
C ASN A 335 -12.13 -3.55 -16.55
N ARG A 336 -11.36 -2.51 -16.27
CA ARG A 336 -11.83 -1.28 -15.60
C ARG A 336 -13.04 -0.64 -16.31
N GLU A 337 -13.11 -0.71 -17.65
CA GLU A 337 -14.22 -0.14 -18.42
C GLU A 337 -15.58 -0.78 -18.08
N ASN A 338 -15.55 -2.01 -17.57
CA ASN A 338 -16.74 -2.72 -17.10
C ASN A 338 -17.06 -2.43 -15.62
N THR A 339 -16.36 -1.50 -14.98
CA THR A 339 -16.57 -1.13 -13.58
C THR A 339 -17.24 0.24 -13.44
N ARG A 340 -17.72 0.55 -12.22
CA ARG A 340 -18.20 1.90 -11.87
C ARG A 340 -17.07 2.88 -11.54
N MET A 341 -15.81 2.45 -11.61
CA MET A 341 -14.67 3.30 -11.28
C MET A 341 -14.49 4.40 -12.32
N LYS A 342 -14.18 5.59 -11.84
CA LYS A 342 -13.74 6.69 -12.71
C LYS A 342 -12.36 6.37 -13.32
N PRO A 343 -11.99 6.98 -14.46
CA PRO A 343 -10.68 6.76 -15.06
C PRO A 343 -9.55 6.92 -14.04
N VAL A 344 -8.69 5.92 -13.91
CA VAL A 344 -7.53 5.93 -13.02
C VAL A 344 -6.41 6.81 -13.59
N THR A 345 -5.54 7.33 -12.73
CA THR A 345 -4.30 8.02 -13.14
C THR A 345 -3.06 7.20 -12.82
N GLY A 346 -3.20 6.19 -11.95
CA GLY A 346 -2.17 5.19 -11.71
C GLY A 346 -1.91 4.29 -12.91
N ARG A 347 -0.76 3.65 -12.93
CA ARG A 347 -0.30 2.72 -13.98
C ARG A 347 -0.04 1.36 -13.37
N SER A 348 -0.56 0.30 -13.95
CA SER A 348 -0.34 -1.07 -13.46
C SER A 348 1.16 -1.42 -13.36
N LEU A 349 1.48 -2.27 -12.39
CA LEU A 349 2.83 -2.78 -12.12
C LEU A 349 3.08 -4.16 -12.74
N THR A 350 2.07 -4.77 -13.39
CA THR A 350 2.17 -6.13 -13.96
C THR A 350 3.31 -6.27 -14.96
N GLY A 351 3.62 -5.24 -15.75
CA GLY A 351 4.77 -5.23 -16.64
C GLY A 351 6.13 -5.34 -15.91
N ILE A 352 6.19 -5.04 -14.60
CA ILE A 352 7.39 -5.24 -13.77
C ILE A 352 7.46 -6.70 -13.27
N PHE A 353 6.31 -7.37 -13.07
CA PHE A 353 6.27 -8.74 -12.57
C PHE A 353 6.99 -9.71 -13.50
N ASN A 354 6.80 -9.54 -14.82
CA ASN A 354 7.35 -10.42 -15.86
C ASN A 354 8.70 -9.96 -16.41
N ALA A 355 9.29 -8.89 -15.87
CA ALA A 355 10.58 -8.41 -16.33
C ALA A 355 11.72 -9.30 -15.80
N GLU A 356 12.77 -9.49 -16.60
CA GLU A 356 13.97 -10.23 -16.22
C GLU A 356 14.98 -9.37 -15.44
N THR A 357 14.91 -8.04 -15.58
CA THR A 357 15.88 -7.10 -15.05
C THR A 357 15.47 -6.55 -13.69
N GLU A 358 16.43 -6.19 -12.86
CA GLU A 358 16.29 -5.39 -11.65
C GLU A 358 16.67 -3.91 -11.91
N GLY A 359 16.54 -3.07 -10.90
CA GLY A 359 16.78 -1.64 -11.03
C GLY A 359 15.61 -0.91 -11.68
N GLN A 360 15.87 0.03 -12.58
CA GLN A 360 14.83 0.72 -13.34
C GLN A 360 14.37 -0.13 -14.52
N VAL A 361 13.21 -0.75 -14.40
CA VAL A 361 12.61 -1.65 -15.40
C VAL A 361 11.90 -0.85 -16.50
N ASN A 362 11.15 0.19 -16.11
CA ASN A 362 10.41 1.04 -17.05
C ASN A 362 10.90 2.50 -16.96
N PRO A 363 11.64 3.01 -17.96
CA PRO A 363 12.16 4.37 -17.96
C PRO A 363 11.11 5.48 -17.83
N ASP A 364 9.85 5.22 -18.20
CA ASP A 364 8.75 6.17 -18.05
C ASP A 364 8.28 6.31 -16.59
N ARG A 365 8.74 5.42 -15.70
CA ARG A 365 8.51 5.50 -14.25
C ARG A 365 9.65 6.25 -13.56
N ASN A 366 9.89 7.48 -13.97
CA ASN A 366 10.99 8.34 -13.50
C ASN A 366 10.54 9.48 -12.56
N ARG A 367 9.28 9.50 -12.16
CA ARG A 367 8.73 10.51 -11.25
C ARG A 367 7.42 10.09 -10.64
N VAL A 368 7.12 10.67 -9.48
CA VAL A 368 5.80 10.62 -8.83
C VAL A 368 5.34 12.00 -8.40
N LEU A 369 4.02 12.13 -8.23
CA LEU A 369 3.39 13.35 -7.74
C LEU A 369 2.86 13.11 -6.33
N VAL A 370 3.06 14.09 -5.45
CA VAL A 370 2.51 14.12 -4.10
C VAL A 370 1.68 15.38 -3.89
N GLY A 371 0.68 15.29 -3.03
CA GLY A 371 -0.20 16.44 -2.78
C GLY A 371 -0.65 16.54 -1.32
N LYS A 372 -1.12 17.72 -0.97
CA LYS A 372 -1.77 18.04 0.29
C LYS A 372 -2.89 19.03 0.04
N GLU A 373 -4.00 18.87 0.72
CA GLU A 373 -5.12 19.82 0.70
C GLU A 373 -5.43 20.28 2.12
N HIS A 374 -6.40 19.63 2.74
CA HIS A 374 -6.84 19.91 4.09
C HIS A 374 -6.69 18.64 4.93
N HIS A 375 -5.75 18.62 5.88
CA HIS A 375 -5.46 17.42 6.67
C HIS A 375 -6.21 17.40 8.00
N ASP A 376 -6.23 18.51 8.74
CA ASP A 376 -6.90 18.62 10.03
C ASP A 376 -7.54 19.97 10.22
N VAL A 377 -8.48 20.05 11.15
CA VAL A 377 -9.17 21.24 11.61
C VAL A 377 -8.23 22.17 12.42
N GLY A 378 -8.68 23.37 12.74
CA GLY A 378 -8.03 24.27 13.69
C GLY A 378 -7.35 25.48 13.06
N ARG A 379 -7.35 25.62 11.73
CA ARG A 379 -7.02 26.91 11.10
C ARG A 379 -8.27 27.78 11.05
N PRO A 380 -8.12 29.12 11.06
CA PRO A 380 -9.26 30.02 10.85
C PRO A 380 -10.02 29.65 9.58
N ASP A 381 -11.34 29.72 9.65
CA ASP A 381 -12.27 29.41 8.54
C ASP A 381 -12.09 27.97 7.98
N ASP A 382 -11.63 27.05 8.82
CA ASP A 382 -11.32 25.66 8.45
C ASP A 382 -10.42 25.55 7.20
N ALA A 383 -9.49 26.46 7.07
CA ALA A 383 -8.66 26.62 5.86
C ALA A 383 -7.61 25.52 5.71
N GLY A 384 -7.49 24.94 4.52
CA GLY A 384 -6.47 23.96 4.17
C GLY A 384 -5.06 24.55 4.01
N TYR A 385 -4.07 23.68 3.76
CA TYR A 385 -2.72 24.04 3.34
C TYR A 385 -2.39 23.30 2.04
N PRO A 386 -2.88 23.80 0.89
CA PRO A 386 -2.66 23.11 -0.39
C PRO A 386 -1.20 23.19 -0.81
N ALA A 387 -0.63 22.04 -1.18
CA ALA A 387 0.70 21.90 -1.73
C ALA A 387 0.72 20.81 -2.81
N ARG A 388 1.65 20.93 -3.74
CA ARG A 388 1.97 19.91 -4.75
C ARG A 388 3.45 19.71 -4.80
N GLY A 389 3.86 18.46 -4.94
CA GLY A 389 5.25 18.10 -5.14
C GLY A 389 5.43 17.13 -6.28
N ILE A 390 6.61 17.17 -6.87
CA ILE A 390 7.10 16.18 -7.83
C ILE A 390 8.43 15.64 -7.33
N ILE A 391 8.54 14.32 -7.28
CA ILE A 391 9.75 13.59 -6.92
C ILE A 391 10.29 12.92 -8.17
N THR A 392 11.56 13.17 -8.46
CA THR A 392 12.34 12.56 -9.55
C THR A 392 13.58 11.88 -8.98
N ASP A 393 14.46 11.35 -9.82
CA ASP A 393 15.73 10.75 -9.39
C ASP A 393 16.63 11.75 -8.64
N ASP A 394 16.68 13.00 -9.09
CA ASP A 394 17.62 14.00 -8.58
C ASP A 394 17.01 14.99 -7.61
N TYR A 395 15.70 15.27 -7.73
CA TYR A 395 15.08 16.39 -7.05
C TYR A 395 13.68 16.09 -6.55
N PHE A 396 13.36 16.68 -5.41
CA PHE A 396 12.00 16.84 -4.92
C PHE A 396 11.66 18.34 -4.91
N TYR A 397 10.78 18.76 -5.81
CA TYR A 397 10.25 20.12 -5.87
C TYR A 397 8.88 20.18 -5.23
N VAL A 398 8.63 21.19 -4.39
CA VAL A 398 7.35 21.44 -3.73
C VAL A 398 6.90 22.88 -3.99
N ARG A 399 5.64 23.03 -4.38
CA ARG A 399 4.96 24.33 -4.46
C ARG A 399 3.93 24.44 -3.34
N ASN A 400 4.09 25.44 -2.47
CA ASN A 400 3.18 25.80 -1.40
C ASN A 400 2.27 26.95 -1.89
N PHE A 401 0.97 26.68 -2.04
CA PHE A 401 0.02 27.68 -2.58
C PHE A 401 -0.42 28.73 -1.56
N LYS A 402 -0.19 28.47 -0.27
CA LYS A 402 -0.55 29.33 0.85
C LYS A 402 0.60 29.45 1.86
N PRO A 403 1.76 30.03 1.45
CA PRO A 403 2.97 30.07 2.28
C PRO A 403 2.83 30.97 3.51
N ASP A 404 1.84 31.83 3.55
CA ASP A 404 1.46 32.64 4.70
C ASP A 404 0.84 31.83 5.85
N ARG A 405 0.34 30.63 5.58
CA ARG A 405 -0.25 29.72 6.57
C ARG A 405 0.81 28.84 7.24
N TRP A 406 0.44 28.27 8.38
CA TRP A 406 1.27 27.29 9.09
C TRP A 406 1.02 25.88 8.52
N PRO A 407 2.03 25.19 7.97
CA PRO A 407 1.85 23.90 7.30
C PRO A 407 1.41 22.79 8.24
N ALA A 408 1.85 22.84 9.51
CA ALA A 408 1.53 21.88 10.56
C ALA A 408 0.29 22.25 11.41
N GLY A 409 -0.48 23.24 10.98
CA GLY A 409 -1.51 23.89 11.80
C GLY A 409 -0.97 25.09 12.58
N PRO A 410 -1.81 26.01 13.05
CA PRO A 410 -1.39 27.24 13.73
C PRO A 410 -0.83 26.95 15.12
N PRO A 411 0.09 27.82 15.63
CA PRO A 411 0.65 27.67 16.97
C PRO A 411 -0.39 27.67 18.10
N GLN A 412 -1.48 28.44 17.92
CA GLN A 412 -2.57 28.56 18.90
C GLN A 412 -3.30 27.25 19.18
N THR A 413 -3.29 26.33 18.22
CA THR A 413 -3.89 25.00 18.36
C THR A 413 -2.85 23.92 18.68
N GLY A 414 -1.57 24.29 18.92
CA GLY A 414 -0.49 23.36 19.17
C GLY A 414 -0.11 22.52 17.96
N TYR A 415 -0.24 23.06 16.74
CA TYR A 415 0.13 22.35 15.49
C TYR A 415 -0.60 21.02 15.30
N LEU A 416 -1.93 21.07 15.21
CA LEU A 416 -2.81 19.87 15.21
C LEU A 416 -2.56 18.90 14.04
N ASN A 417 -1.95 19.33 12.93
CA ASN A 417 -1.58 18.41 11.84
C ASN A 417 -0.49 17.40 12.22
N VAL A 418 0.15 17.59 13.37
CA VAL A 418 1.19 16.70 13.91
C VAL A 418 0.68 16.06 15.18
N ASP A 419 0.71 14.74 15.24
CA ASP A 419 0.23 13.96 16.36
C ASP A 419 1.00 14.28 17.66
N GLY A 420 0.33 14.18 18.81
CA GLY A 420 0.96 14.35 20.13
C GLY A 420 1.97 13.24 20.38
N SER A 421 3.16 13.59 20.89
CA SER A 421 4.23 12.63 21.15
C SER A 421 5.35 13.19 22.00
N PRO A 422 6.17 12.33 22.64
CA PRO A 422 7.40 12.77 23.32
C PRO A 422 8.32 13.56 22.39
N THR A 423 8.47 13.12 21.14
CA THR A 423 9.26 13.83 20.12
C THR A 423 8.67 15.20 19.80
N LYS A 424 7.34 15.31 19.65
CA LYS A 424 6.70 16.62 19.44
C LYS A 424 6.95 17.57 20.62
N THR A 425 6.83 17.08 21.83
CA THR A 425 7.12 17.86 23.04
C THR A 425 8.57 18.35 23.05
N ALA A 426 9.54 17.45 22.80
CA ALA A 426 10.95 17.81 22.75
C ALA A 426 11.26 18.88 21.67
N VAL A 427 10.62 18.81 20.51
CA VAL A 427 10.77 19.83 19.45
C VAL A 427 10.10 21.15 19.83
N LEU A 428 8.96 21.13 20.54
CA LEU A 428 8.28 22.34 21.00
C LEU A 428 9.08 23.05 22.12
N ASP A 429 9.65 22.28 23.05
CA ASP A 429 10.49 22.82 24.13
C ASP A 429 11.75 23.50 23.58
N ALA A 430 12.32 22.97 22.50
CA ALA A 430 13.45 23.56 21.79
C ALA A 430 13.17 24.95 21.18
N ARG A 431 11.90 25.40 21.09
CA ARG A 431 11.53 26.72 20.56
C ARG A 431 12.13 27.86 21.34
N THR A 432 12.26 27.71 22.65
CA THR A 432 12.76 28.75 23.61
C THR A 432 14.21 28.57 23.98
N ASP A 433 14.87 27.55 23.43
CA ASP A 433 16.26 27.25 23.74
C ASP A 433 17.20 28.30 23.12
N PRO A 434 18.01 29.01 23.94
CA PRO A 434 18.96 30.01 23.45
C PRO A 434 20.17 29.42 22.73
N ASP A 435 20.49 28.15 22.94
CA ASP A 435 21.72 27.47 22.47
C ASP A 435 21.59 26.86 21.04
N GLY A 436 20.64 27.33 20.25
CA GLY A 436 20.50 26.95 18.82
C GLY A 436 19.64 25.73 18.55
N ALA A 437 19.00 25.13 19.55
CA ALA A 437 18.03 24.03 19.36
C ALA A 437 16.71 24.51 18.72
N ARG A 438 16.47 25.84 18.68
CA ARG A 438 15.30 26.46 18.02
C ARG A 438 15.11 26.02 16.56
N ARG A 439 16.21 25.66 15.86
CA ARG A 439 16.17 25.12 14.49
C ARG A 439 15.27 23.89 14.34
N PHE A 440 15.18 23.01 15.37
CA PHE A 440 14.32 21.82 15.34
C PHE A 440 12.85 22.20 15.22
N TRP A 441 12.44 23.25 15.98
CA TRP A 441 11.10 23.80 15.88
C TRP A 441 10.86 24.48 14.52
N GLU A 442 11.80 25.28 14.02
CA GLU A 442 11.67 25.95 12.72
C GLU A 442 11.54 24.95 11.58
N TRP A 443 12.35 23.90 11.58
CA TRP A 443 12.30 22.84 10.56
C TRP A 443 11.01 22.01 10.64
N SER A 444 10.46 21.77 11.80
CA SER A 444 9.27 20.92 11.99
C SER A 444 7.97 21.69 11.84
N PHE A 445 7.91 22.93 12.33
CA PHE A 445 6.66 23.69 12.45
C PHE A 445 6.69 25.06 11.77
N GLY A 446 7.83 25.57 11.36
CA GLY A 446 7.98 26.89 10.74
C GLY A 446 7.19 27.03 9.44
N LYS A 447 6.88 28.26 9.07
CA LYS A 447 6.29 28.58 7.77
C LYS A 447 7.23 28.19 6.63
N ARG A 448 6.67 27.89 5.46
CA ARG A 448 7.42 27.48 4.27
C ARG A 448 7.43 28.57 3.22
N PRO A 449 8.48 28.66 2.40
CA PRO A 449 8.47 29.54 1.22
C PRO A 449 7.44 29.03 0.18
N PRO A 450 7.10 29.86 -0.81
CA PRO A 450 6.20 29.45 -1.89
C PRO A 450 6.70 28.22 -2.67
N GLU A 451 8.01 28.08 -2.78
CA GLU A 451 8.66 26.99 -3.53
C GLU A 451 9.85 26.45 -2.75
N GLU A 452 9.99 25.14 -2.74
CA GLU A 452 11.10 24.42 -2.10
C GLU A 452 11.68 23.41 -3.10
N LEU A 453 13.01 23.34 -3.16
CA LEU A 453 13.73 22.37 -4.00
C LEU A 453 14.74 21.63 -3.12
N PHE A 454 14.56 20.32 -3.01
CA PHE A 454 15.46 19.43 -2.28
C PHE A 454 16.20 18.54 -3.28
N ARG A 455 17.50 18.40 -3.11
CA ARG A 455 18.29 17.43 -3.88
C ARG A 455 18.06 16.04 -3.26
N GLN A 456 17.72 15.08 -4.10
CA GLN A 456 17.64 13.67 -3.68
C GLN A 456 19.07 13.14 -3.45
N VAL A 457 19.31 12.56 -2.28
CA VAL A 457 20.54 11.86 -1.97
C VAL A 457 20.21 10.37 -1.96
N LEU A 458 20.70 9.64 -2.95
CA LEU A 458 20.52 8.19 -3.03
C LEU A 458 20.99 7.55 -1.72
N VAL A 459 20.15 6.73 -1.11
CA VAL A 459 20.38 6.07 0.19
C VAL A 459 21.68 5.25 0.21
N GLU A 460 22.15 4.74 -0.93
CA GLU A 460 23.42 4.03 -1.05
C GLU A 460 24.67 4.89 -0.71
N HIS A 461 24.60 6.20 -0.84
CA HIS A 461 25.71 7.09 -0.49
C HIS A 461 25.77 7.42 1.01
N VAL A 462 24.66 7.34 1.71
CA VAL A 462 24.60 7.62 3.17
C VAL A 462 25.20 6.46 3.97
N ALA A 463 24.99 5.24 3.53
CA ALA A 463 25.53 4.05 4.20
C ALA A 463 27.07 3.91 4.08
N ARG A 464 27.69 4.53 3.06
CA ARG A 464 29.14 4.37 2.80
C ARG A 464 30.01 5.53 3.34
N ARG A 465 29.47 6.66 3.76
CA ARG A 465 30.28 7.85 4.06
C ARG A 465 30.09 8.51 5.42
N GLY A 466 29.24 8.05 6.34
CA GLY A 466 29.10 8.69 7.65
C GLY A 466 28.88 10.23 7.57
N VAL A 467 28.41 10.72 6.44
CA VAL A 467 28.26 12.16 6.21
C VAL A 467 26.83 12.52 6.58
N ALA A 468 26.70 13.37 7.58
CA ALA A 468 25.46 14.07 7.86
C ALA A 468 24.91 14.60 6.54
N ALA A 469 23.74 14.09 6.12
CA ALA A 469 23.05 14.58 4.96
C ALA A 469 22.87 16.09 5.15
N GLN A 470 23.52 16.88 4.34
CA GLN A 470 23.32 18.32 4.29
C GLN A 470 21.88 18.54 3.82
N LEU A 471 21.05 18.83 4.80
CA LEU A 471 19.73 19.40 4.58
C LEU A 471 19.97 20.85 4.19
N LEU A 472 19.97 21.12 2.93
CA LEU A 472 19.72 22.46 2.40
C LEU A 472 18.25 22.55 1.98
#